data_d2e3019c9d5bf1f5a1c70723997148e4
#
_entry.id   d2e3019c9d5bf1f5a1c70723997148e4
#
_cell.length_a   1.000
_cell.length_b   1.000
_cell.length_c   1.000
_cell.angle_alpha   90.00
_cell.angle_beta   90.00
_cell.angle_gamma   90.00
#
_symmetry.space_group_name_H-M   'P 1'
#
loop_
_entity.id
_entity.type
_entity.pdbx_description
1 polymer ?
#
loop_
_entity_poly.entity_id
_entity_poly.type
_entity_poly.pdbx_seq_one_letter_code
_entity_poly.pdbx_strand_id
1 'polypeptide(L)'
;MLKVNDEIPRFEILTDKAPFKVSDHIGKKIVIFFFPKADTSGCTAESIAFTNLQKEFDQLNCIIIGISKDKPQKQAKFREKYNLTCELGADYENNVCEQFGVWVEKSMYGRKYMGIQRSTFLCDEEGIVKKVWEKVKVPGHADEVLEAIRELGN
;
A
#
# COMPACT_ATOMS: atom_id res chain seq x y z
N MET A 1 -12.29 6.28 6.68
CA MET A 1 -10.87 6.25 6.25
C MET A 1 -9.99 6.87 7.33
N LEU A 2 -8.84 6.27 7.59
CA LEU A 2 -7.87 6.84 8.52
C LEU A 2 -7.41 8.21 8.06
N LYS A 3 -7.06 9.05 9.01
CA LYS A 3 -6.71 10.46 8.76
C LYS A 3 -5.31 10.78 9.28
N VAL A 4 -4.78 11.89 8.84
CA VAL A 4 -3.53 12.45 9.39
C VAL A 4 -3.67 12.56 10.91
N ASN A 5 -2.61 12.15 11.61
CA ASN A 5 -2.48 12.06 13.06
C ASN A 5 -3.13 10.83 13.71
N ASP A 6 -3.83 9.99 12.96
CA ASP A 6 -4.28 8.70 13.48
C ASP A 6 -3.08 7.74 13.59
N GLU A 7 -3.13 6.87 14.59
CA GLU A 7 -2.19 5.76 14.69
C GLU A 7 -2.72 4.61 13.81
N ILE A 8 -1.85 4.02 12.98
CA ILE A 8 -2.28 2.89 12.14
C ILE A 8 -2.53 1.65 13.00
N PRO A 9 -3.50 0.80 12.60
CA PRO A 9 -3.69 -0.49 13.27
C PRO A 9 -2.41 -1.32 13.22
N ARG A 10 -2.11 -2.03 14.30
CA ARG A 10 -0.97 -2.95 14.36
C ARG A 10 -1.37 -4.27 13.74
N PHE A 11 -1.60 -4.25 12.43
CA PHE A 11 -2.08 -5.41 11.71
C PHE A 11 -0.97 -6.41 11.39
N GLU A 12 -1.40 -7.63 11.15
CA GLU A 12 -0.58 -8.69 10.59
C GLU A 12 -1.31 -9.19 9.34
N ILE A 13 -0.61 -9.38 8.25
CA ILE A 13 -1.20 -9.75 6.98
C ILE A 13 -0.33 -10.78 6.27
N LEU A 14 -0.97 -11.76 5.63
CA LEU A 14 -0.27 -12.71 4.78
C LEU A 14 0.31 -11.99 3.57
N THR A 15 1.42 -12.49 3.09
CA THR A 15 2.05 -12.03 1.85
C THR A 15 2.38 -13.26 1.01
N ASP A 16 3.01 -13.04 -0.12
CA ASP A 16 3.55 -14.13 -0.94
C ASP A 16 4.83 -14.75 -0.32
N LYS A 17 5.28 -14.19 0.80
CA LYS A 17 6.45 -14.64 1.55
C LYS A 17 6.05 -14.80 3.02
N ALA A 18 6.91 -14.42 3.95
CA ALA A 18 6.58 -14.43 5.38
C ALA A 18 5.50 -13.37 5.69
N PRO A 19 4.62 -13.63 6.67
CA PRO A 19 3.64 -12.63 7.07
C PRO A 19 4.28 -11.30 7.44
N PHE A 20 3.59 -10.20 7.07
CA PHE A 20 4.02 -8.86 7.39
C PHE A 20 3.33 -8.42 8.69
N LYS A 21 4.12 -7.97 9.66
CA LYS A 21 3.61 -7.45 10.93
C LYS A 21 4.08 -6.02 11.09
N VAL A 22 3.15 -5.10 11.29
CA VAL A 22 3.48 -3.68 11.49
C VAL A 22 4.43 -3.51 12.68
N SER A 23 4.22 -4.26 13.76
CA SER A 23 5.07 -4.17 14.96
C SER A 23 6.55 -4.45 14.70
N ASP A 24 6.87 -5.24 13.69
CA ASP A 24 8.26 -5.55 13.33
C ASP A 24 8.95 -4.38 12.60
N HIS A 25 8.18 -3.41 12.15
CA HIS A 25 8.68 -2.31 11.33
C HIS A 25 8.56 -0.94 12.00
N ILE A 26 8.09 -0.89 13.24
CA ILE A 26 8.08 0.36 14.00
C ILE A 26 9.54 0.82 14.21
N GLY A 27 9.81 2.08 14.00
CA GLY A 27 11.16 2.63 13.90
C GLY A 27 11.54 2.97 12.47
N LYS A 28 10.74 2.52 11.52
CA LYS A 28 10.87 2.88 10.11
C LYS A 28 9.62 3.61 9.64
N LYS A 29 9.77 4.47 8.65
CA LYS A 29 8.61 5.03 7.95
C LYS A 29 7.96 3.91 7.15
N ILE A 30 6.63 3.94 7.04
CA ILE A 30 5.88 2.91 6.31
C ILE A 30 4.98 3.59 5.28
N VAL A 31 5.09 3.17 4.03
CA VAL A 31 4.16 3.54 2.98
C VAL A 31 3.26 2.32 2.73
N ILE A 32 1.96 2.52 2.86
CA ILE A 32 0.96 1.49 2.59
C ILE A 32 0.12 1.97 1.42
N PHE A 33 0.20 1.28 0.28
CA PHE A 33 -0.67 1.62 -0.84
C PHE A 33 -1.66 0.48 -1.10
N PHE A 34 -2.93 0.84 -1.22
CA PHE A 34 -4.01 -0.11 -1.47
C PHE A 34 -4.36 -0.07 -2.95
N PHE A 35 -4.45 -1.23 -3.58
CA PHE A 35 -4.77 -1.34 -4.99
C PHE A 35 -5.89 -2.36 -5.22
N PRO A 36 -6.77 -2.11 -6.21
CA PRO A 36 -7.96 -2.94 -6.40
C PRO A 36 -7.70 -4.40 -6.75
N LYS A 37 -6.76 -4.69 -7.63
CA LYS A 37 -6.54 -6.06 -8.10
C LYS A 37 -5.19 -6.22 -8.77
N ALA A 38 -4.44 -7.25 -8.35
CA ALA A 38 -3.13 -7.58 -8.91
C ALA A 38 -3.23 -7.84 -10.41
N ASP A 39 -2.18 -7.44 -11.14
CA ASP A 39 -2.01 -7.64 -12.57
C ASP A 39 -3.06 -6.94 -13.45
N THR A 40 -3.69 -5.88 -12.94
CA THR A 40 -4.45 -4.93 -13.76
C THR A 40 -3.52 -3.79 -14.15
N SER A 41 -3.84 -3.05 -15.23
CA SER A 41 -2.91 -2.07 -15.80
C SER A 41 -2.47 -0.97 -14.81
N GLY A 42 -3.41 -0.36 -14.11
CA GLY A 42 -3.11 0.69 -13.15
C GLY A 42 -2.35 0.19 -11.93
N CYS A 43 -2.72 -0.97 -11.40
CA CYS A 43 -2.06 -1.55 -10.23
C CYS A 43 -0.64 -1.99 -10.59
N THR A 44 -0.44 -2.51 -11.78
CA THR A 44 0.88 -2.88 -12.28
C THR A 44 1.77 -1.66 -12.42
N ALA A 45 1.27 -0.60 -13.05
CA ALA A 45 2.04 0.63 -13.24
C ALA A 45 2.44 1.26 -11.90
N GLU A 46 1.54 1.27 -10.93
CA GLU A 46 1.81 1.79 -9.59
C GLU A 46 2.89 0.98 -8.87
N SER A 47 2.77 -0.34 -8.90
CA SER A 47 3.72 -1.24 -8.23
C SER A 47 5.11 -1.17 -8.86
N ILE A 48 5.18 -1.05 -10.18
CA ILE A 48 6.45 -0.87 -10.90
C ILE A 48 7.08 0.47 -10.54
N ALA A 49 6.28 1.54 -10.45
CA ALA A 49 6.78 2.86 -10.10
C ALA A 49 7.43 2.87 -8.72
N PHE A 50 6.80 2.24 -7.72
CA PHE A 50 7.41 2.08 -6.40
C PHE A 50 8.67 1.23 -6.44
N THR A 51 8.65 0.14 -7.21
CA THR A 51 9.82 -0.74 -7.36
C THR A 51 11.01 0.02 -7.95
N ASN A 52 10.78 0.87 -8.94
CA ASN A 52 11.84 1.66 -9.56
C ASN A 52 12.49 2.65 -8.61
N LEU A 53 11.81 3.04 -7.54
CA LEU A 53 12.31 3.98 -6.53
C LEU A 53 12.76 3.27 -5.25
N GLN A 54 12.89 1.94 -5.27
CA GLN A 54 13.20 1.16 -4.06
C GLN A 54 14.44 1.65 -3.33
N LYS A 55 15.51 1.97 -4.04
CA LYS A 55 16.76 2.45 -3.43
C LYS A 55 16.55 3.77 -2.67
N GLU A 56 15.80 4.68 -3.27
CA GLU A 56 15.51 5.98 -2.68
C GLU A 56 14.70 5.83 -1.40
N PHE A 57 13.69 4.94 -1.40
CA PHE A 57 12.92 4.67 -0.20
C PHE A 57 13.77 4.00 0.88
N ASP A 58 14.62 3.05 0.51
CA ASP A 58 15.53 2.38 1.45
C ASP A 58 16.47 3.39 2.12
N GLN A 59 17.00 4.33 1.36
CA GLN A 59 17.90 5.37 1.88
C GLN A 59 17.20 6.29 2.89
N LEU A 60 15.88 6.42 2.81
CA LEU A 60 15.09 7.21 3.73
C LEU A 60 14.51 6.40 4.89
N ASN A 61 14.98 5.17 5.06
CA ASN A 61 14.51 4.25 6.11
C ASN A 61 13.00 4.03 6.03
N CYS A 62 12.52 3.76 4.83
CA CYS A 62 11.09 3.59 4.55
C CYS A 62 10.82 2.23 3.94
N ILE A 63 9.84 1.51 4.49
CA ILE A 63 9.36 0.26 3.92
C ILE A 63 8.06 0.50 3.17
N ILE A 64 7.85 -0.24 2.09
CA ILE A 64 6.65 -0.11 1.26
C ILE A 64 5.91 -1.43 1.21
N ILE A 65 4.61 -1.38 1.46
CA ILE A 65 3.73 -2.53 1.29
C ILE A 65 2.52 -2.13 0.43
N GLY A 66 2.28 -2.92 -0.62
CA GLY A 66 1.05 -2.82 -1.41
C GLY A 66 0.06 -3.88 -0.94
N ILE A 67 -1.19 -3.52 -0.78
CA ILE A 67 -2.23 -4.42 -0.25
C ILE A 67 -3.41 -4.49 -1.19
N SER A 68 -3.85 -5.72 -1.48
CA SER A 68 -5.10 -5.99 -2.19
C SER A 68 -5.81 -7.17 -1.54
N LYS A 69 -7.02 -7.47 -2.00
CA LYS A 69 -7.79 -8.63 -1.53
C LYS A 69 -7.41 -9.93 -2.27
N ASP A 70 -6.39 -9.88 -3.12
CA ASP A 70 -5.89 -11.07 -3.81
C ASP A 70 -5.26 -12.06 -2.84
N LYS A 71 -5.26 -13.33 -3.21
CA LYS A 71 -4.63 -14.39 -2.42
C LYS A 71 -3.10 -14.33 -2.53
N PRO A 72 -2.37 -14.93 -1.58
CA PRO A 72 -0.89 -14.97 -1.64
C PRO A 72 -0.33 -15.51 -2.95
N GLN A 73 -0.95 -16.52 -3.53
CA GLN A 73 -0.51 -17.11 -4.80
C GLN A 73 -0.61 -16.11 -5.95
N LYS A 74 -1.64 -15.27 -5.95
CA LYS A 74 -1.83 -14.22 -6.96
C LYS A 74 -0.76 -13.14 -6.79
N GLN A 75 -0.45 -12.76 -5.56
CA GLN A 75 0.62 -11.81 -5.27
C GLN A 75 1.98 -12.35 -5.71
N ALA A 76 2.24 -13.64 -5.51
CA ALA A 76 3.48 -14.27 -5.94
C ALA A 76 3.65 -14.19 -7.47
N LYS A 77 2.59 -14.49 -8.22
CA LYS A 77 2.62 -14.38 -9.68
C LYS A 77 2.82 -12.94 -10.15
N PHE A 78 2.18 -12.01 -9.49
CA PHE A 78 2.30 -10.59 -9.77
C PHE A 78 3.75 -10.12 -9.57
N ARG A 79 4.35 -10.47 -8.44
CA ARG A 79 5.75 -10.18 -8.13
C ARG A 79 6.69 -10.72 -9.20
N GLU A 80 6.54 -11.99 -9.53
CA GLU A 80 7.41 -12.68 -10.48
C GLU A 80 7.31 -12.07 -11.87
N LYS A 81 6.10 -11.80 -12.32
CA LYS A 81 5.85 -11.28 -13.67
C LYS A 81 6.51 -9.91 -13.90
N TYR A 82 6.55 -9.06 -12.89
CA TYR A 82 7.02 -7.68 -13.03
C TYR A 82 8.25 -7.36 -12.16
N ASN A 83 8.85 -8.35 -11.53
CA ASN A 83 10.03 -8.18 -10.66
C ASN A 83 9.82 -7.14 -9.56
N LEU A 84 8.68 -7.20 -8.89
CA LEU A 84 8.31 -6.24 -7.87
C LEU A 84 9.13 -6.45 -6.59
N THR A 85 9.57 -5.37 -5.96
CA THR A 85 10.42 -5.41 -4.77
C THR A 85 9.69 -5.06 -3.48
N CYS A 86 8.57 -4.32 -3.54
CA CYS A 86 7.81 -3.98 -2.34
C CYS A 86 7.14 -5.21 -1.74
N GLU A 87 6.77 -5.12 -0.45
CA GLU A 87 5.95 -6.16 0.17
C GLU A 87 4.57 -6.17 -0.49
N LEU A 88 3.97 -7.34 -0.64
CA LEU A 88 2.65 -7.50 -1.25
C LEU A 88 1.71 -8.22 -0.26
N GLY A 89 0.87 -7.45 0.40
CA GLY A 89 -0.09 -7.98 1.38
C GLY A 89 -1.33 -8.56 0.71
N ALA A 90 -1.74 -9.74 1.19
CA ALA A 90 -2.90 -10.47 0.70
C ALA A 90 -4.01 -10.43 1.74
N ASP A 91 -4.94 -9.50 1.59
CA ASP A 91 -6.00 -9.23 2.56
C ASP A 91 -7.28 -10.03 2.25
N TYR A 92 -7.15 -11.30 1.86
CA TYR A 92 -8.32 -12.06 1.44
C TYR A 92 -9.08 -12.73 2.60
N GLU A 93 -8.41 -12.97 3.73
CA GLU A 93 -9.02 -13.53 4.96
C GLU A 93 -8.97 -12.56 6.15
N ASN A 94 -8.48 -11.36 5.92
CA ASN A 94 -8.32 -10.34 6.94
C ASN A 94 -9.28 -9.18 6.65
N ASN A 95 -9.17 -8.14 7.44
CA ASN A 95 -9.99 -6.93 7.28
C ASN A 95 -9.15 -5.65 7.29
N VAL A 96 -7.92 -5.73 6.80
CA VAL A 96 -7.01 -4.58 6.80
C VAL A 96 -7.56 -3.43 5.95
N CYS A 97 -8.09 -3.74 4.77
CA CYS A 97 -8.73 -2.72 3.92
C CYS A 97 -9.88 -2.04 4.64
N GLU A 98 -10.68 -2.80 5.38
CA GLU A 98 -11.80 -2.27 6.15
C GLU A 98 -11.30 -1.37 7.29
N GLN A 99 -10.24 -1.78 7.99
CA GLN A 99 -9.66 -0.99 9.08
C GLN A 99 -9.13 0.36 8.62
N PHE A 100 -8.62 0.42 7.38
CA PHE A 100 -8.13 1.69 6.81
C PHE A 100 -9.24 2.51 6.15
N GLY A 101 -10.44 1.92 6.00
CA GLY A 101 -11.57 2.59 5.37
C GLY A 101 -11.49 2.69 3.86
N VAL A 102 -10.75 1.79 3.23
CA VAL A 102 -10.58 1.78 1.76
C VAL A 102 -11.44 0.73 1.07
N TRP A 103 -12.16 -0.09 1.81
CA TRP A 103 -13.13 -1.05 1.29
C TRP A 103 -14.48 -0.34 1.16
N VAL A 104 -14.85 0.05 -0.05
CA VAL A 104 -15.96 0.96 -0.29
C VAL A 104 -16.92 0.46 -1.35
N GLU A 105 -18.14 0.99 -1.36
CA GLU A 105 -19.10 0.72 -2.40
C GLU A 105 -18.71 1.47 -3.67
N LYS A 106 -18.66 0.75 -4.77
CA LYS A 106 -18.39 1.29 -6.11
C LYS A 106 -19.57 1.00 -7.03
N SER A 107 -19.68 1.74 -8.13
CA SER A 107 -20.73 1.53 -9.12
C SER A 107 -20.12 1.46 -10.51
N MET A 108 -20.56 0.49 -11.29
CA MET A 108 -20.16 0.35 -12.70
C MET A 108 -21.36 -0.14 -13.50
N TYR A 109 -21.74 0.64 -14.53
CA TYR A 109 -22.90 0.33 -15.39
C TYR A 109 -24.16 0.07 -14.58
N GLY A 110 -24.40 0.88 -13.53
CA GLY A 110 -25.58 0.76 -12.68
C GLY A 110 -25.53 -0.36 -11.66
N ARG A 111 -24.48 -1.16 -11.64
CA ARG A 111 -24.28 -2.20 -10.63
C ARG A 111 -23.42 -1.70 -9.50
N LYS A 112 -23.84 -1.98 -8.27
CA LYS A 112 -23.08 -1.66 -7.06
C LYS A 112 -22.27 -2.89 -6.64
N TYR A 113 -21.03 -2.66 -6.20
CA TYR A 113 -20.16 -3.70 -5.69
C TYR A 113 -19.19 -3.11 -4.68
N MET A 114 -18.64 -3.95 -3.83
CA MET A 114 -17.61 -3.53 -2.88
C MET A 114 -16.24 -3.70 -3.53
N GLY A 115 -15.38 -2.72 -3.34
CA GLY A 115 -14.03 -2.76 -3.89
C GLY A 115 -13.08 -1.84 -3.14
N ILE A 116 -11.81 -1.96 -3.45
CA ILE A 116 -10.76 -1.14 -2.84
C ILE A 116 -10.69 0.19 -3.57
N GLN A 117 -10.77 1.28 -2.79
CA GLN A 117 -10.44 2.61 -3.28
C GLN A 117 -8.92 2.75 -3.26
N ARG A 118 -8.32 3.01 -4.43
CA ARG A 118 -6.87 3.20 -4.52
C ARG A 118 -6.45 4.37 -3.64
N SER A 119 -5.70 4.08 -2.59
CA SER A 119 -5.32 5.03 -1.56
C SER A 119 -3.91 4.72 -1.07
N THR A 120 -3.20 5.75 -0.61
CA THR A 120 -1.87 5.57 -0.04
C THR A 120 -1.78 6.30 1.29
N PHE A 121 -1.14 5.67 2.26
CA PHE A 121 -0.93 6.22 3.60
C PHE A 121 0.58 6.25 3.87
N LEU A 122 1.08 7.41 4.28
CA LEU A 122 2.46 7.58 4.70
C LEU A 122 2.48 7.73 6.22
N CYS A 123 3.23 6.85 6.89
CA CYS A 123 3.34 6.84 8.35
C CYS A 123 4.77 7.11 8.78
N ASP A 124 4.91 7.78 9.91
CA ASP A 124 6.23 8.02 10.49
C ASP A 124 6.75 6.80 11.26
N GLU A 125 7.89 6.94 11.90
CA GLU A 125 8.56 5.85 12.63
C GLU A 125 7.76 5.34 13.83
N GLU A 126 6.79 6.11 14.30
CA GLU A 126 5.92 5.73 15.42
C GLU A 126 4.59 5.12 14.96
N GLY A 127 4.38 5.02 13.67
CA GLY A 127 3.12 4.50 13.12
C GLY A 127 2.01 5.52 13.07
N ILE A 128 2.35 6.80 13.07
CA ILE A 128 1.37 7.89 12.98
C ILE A 128 1.25 8.32 11.53
N VAL A 129 0.02 8.42 11.04
CA VAL A 129 -0.27 8.83 9.66
C VAL A 129 0.12 10.30 9.48
N LYS A 130 0.98 10.56 8.53
CA LYS A 130 1.46 11.92 8.21
C LYS A 130 0.88 12.46 6.92
N LYS A 131 0.51 11.61 5.99
CA LYS A 131 -0.15 12.01 4.75
C LYS A 131 -1.03 10.90 4.21
N VAL A 132 -2.14 11.30 3.60
CA VAL A 132 -3.11 10.39 2.99
C VAL A 132 -3.42 10.88 1.57
N TRP A 133 -3.38 9.97 0.61
CA TRP A 133 -3.87 10.19 -0.74
C TRP A 133 -5.11 9.31 -0.92
N GLU A 134 -6.30 9.92 -0.86
CA GLU A 134 -7.56 9.18 -0.82
C GLU A 134 -7.95 8.53 -2.15
N LYS A 135 -7.71 9.22 -3.26
CA LYS A 135 -8.05 8.75 -4.61
C LYS A 135 -6.83 8.93 -5.49
N VAL A 136 -6.00 7.91 -5.51
CA VAL A 136 -4.72 7.97 -6.19
C VAL A 136 -4.89 7.93 -7.71
N LYS A 137 -4.18 8.84 -8.37
CA LYS A 137 -3.93 8.80 -9.81
C LYS A 137 -2.51 8.31 -10.00
N VAL A 138 -2.35 7.20 -10.70
CA VAL A 138 -1.06 6.48 -10.75
C VAL A 138 0.09 7.28 -11.36
N PRO A 139 -0.06 8.00 -12.49
CA PRO A 139 1.08 8.73 -13.04
C PRO A 139 1.69 9.74 -12.07
N GLY A 140 2.97 9.58 -11.79
CA GLY A 140 3.71 10.48 -10.88
C GLY A 140 3.47 10.26 -9.40
N HIS A 141 2.62 9.31 -9.02
CA HIS A 141 2.24 9.13 -7.62
C HIS A 141 3.42 8.67 -6.75
N ALA A 142 4.19 7.67 -7.20
CA ALA A 142 5.32 7.17 -6.41
C ALA A 142 6.37 8.27 -6.17
N ASP A 143 6.61 9.11 -7.15
CA ASP A 143 7.51 10.27 -6.99
C ASP A 143 6.96 11.27 -5.99
N GLU A 144 5.65 11.51 -6.00
CA GLU A 144 4.96 12.38 -5.05
C GLU A 144 5.10 11.86 -3.61
N VAL A 145 4.95 10.55 -3.43
CA VAL A 145 5.13 9.91 -2.13
C VAL A 145 6.57 10.05 -1.65
N LEU A 146 7.53 9.80 -2.52
CA LEU A 146 8.95 9.94 -2.21
C LEU A 146 9.28 11.37 -1.76
N GLU A 147 8.77 12.36 -2.46
CA GLU A 147 8.98 13.76 -2.09
C GLU A 147 8.34 14.09 -0.74
N ALA A 148 7.16 13.57 -0.46
CA ALA A 148 6.51 13.75 0.83
C ALA A 148 7.35 13.19 1.98
N ILE A 149 8.02 12.05 1.77
CA ILE A 149 8.92 11.46 2.76
C ILE A 149 10.13 12.35 2.99
N ARG A 150 10.70 12.91 1.92
CA ARG A 150 11.85 13.83 2.03
C ARG A 150 11.49 15.07 2.84
N GLU A 151 10.27 15.56 2.70
CA GLU A 151 9.80 16.72 3.47
C GLU A 151 9.62 16.41 4.95
N LEU A 152 9.29 15.16 5.30
CA LEU A 152 9.21 14.73 6.70
C LEU A 152 10.59 14.49 7.30
N GLY A 153 11.51 14.08 6.45
CA GLY A 153 12.66 13.26 6.78
C GLY A 153 13.76 13.89 7.56
N ASN A 154 13.57 15.04 7.94
CA ASN A 154 14.68 15.65 8.64
C ASN A 154 14.31 16.00 10.05
#